data_5082fad880cff8a17a213392c156eb1d
#
_entry.id   5082fad880cff8a17a213392c156eb1d
#
_cell.length_a   1.000
_cell.length_b   1.000
_cell.length_c   1.000
_cell.angle_alpha   90.00
_cell.angle_beta   90.00
_cell.angle_gamma   90.00
#
_symmetry.space_group_name_H-M   'P 1'
#
loop_
_entity.id
_entity.type
_entity.pdbx_description
1 polymer ?
#
loop_
_entity_poly.entity_id
_entity_poly.type
_entity_poly.pdbx_seq_one_letter_code
_entity_poly.pdbx_strand_id
1 'polypeptide(L)'
;MTPQKQNIGTSVALGFFDGLHIGHRKVLGSALKNAELYSLHPTVLLFDVHPREFITGQKVQRLLSDKDEEQMLKEAGFEIYRISFAKIRELSPEAFFNEILLKELGARSLSCGFNYSFGKNGEGNSDVLLSLCKKNSLNCTVVPEVKLNGETVSSSAVKESLLNGDVKKASAMLGRNYSIDGEVIHGDARGRTLGFPTANQAINKDLVCPKYGVYESRIISGGKSYACITNIGIRPTYKLSSPIAETNIINFGGDLYGKEIKTELIRYIRGEKLFSSAKELEEQLKKDISQVKADV
;
A
#
# COMPACT_ATOMS: atom_id res chain seq x y z
N MET A 1 21.49 -39.36 12.24
CA MET A 1 22.18 -38.25 11.53
C MET A 1 21.11 -37.26 11.09
N THR A 2 20.94 -36.18 11.81
CA THR A 2 20.09 -35.05 11.44
C THR A 2 20.70 -34.37 10.21
N PRO A 3 19.97 -34.13 9.11
CA PRO A 3 20.52 -33.40 7.98
C PRO A 3 20.93 -32.02 8.47
N GLN A 4 22.22 -31.67 8.32
CA GLN A 4 22.66 -30.27 8.45
C GLN A 4 21.78 -29.44 7.54
N LYS A 5 20.97 -28.51 8.09
CA LYS A 5 20.36 -27.44 7.33
C LYS A 5 21.50 -26.74 6.59
N GLN A 6 21.63 -26.99 5.30
CA GLN A 6 22.50 -26.20 4.44
C GLN A 6 22.13 -24.74 4.71
N ASN A 7 23.12 -23.93 5.08
CA ASN A 7 22.92 -22.51 5.34
C ASN A 7 22.75 -21.80 3.99
N ILE A 8 21.58 -21.98 3.40
CA ILE A 8 21.19 -21.35 2.13
C ILE A 8 21.12 -19.86 2.42
N GLY A 9 21.97 -19.07 1.75
CA GLY A 9 21.98 -17.62 1.93
C GLY A 9 20.70 -16.97 1.42
N THR A 10 20.57 -15.65 1.62
CA THR A 10 19.38 -14.89 1.24
C THR A 10 19.62 -13.95 0.06
N SER A 11 18.58 -13.74 -0.75
CA SER A 11 18.48 -12.64 -1.71
C SER A 11 17.58 -11.57 -1.10
N VAL A 12 18.16 -10.46 -0.66
CA VAL A 12 17.47 -9.46 0.15
C VAL A 12 17.02 -8.29 -0.69
N ALA A 13 15.73 -7.98 -0.62
CA ALA A 13 15.17 -6.73 -1.11
C ALA A 13 15.26 -5.66 -0.03
N LEU A 14 15.89 -4.52 -0.36
CA LEU A 14 16.14 -3.39 0.51
C LEU A 14 15.33 -2.18 0.06
N GLY A 15 14.56 -1.60 0.97
CA GLY A 15 13.75 -0.42 0.71
C GLY A 15 12.69 -0.20 1.78
N PHE A 16 11.95 0.91 1.62
CA PHE A 16 10.73 1.15 2.37
C PHE A 16 9.56 0.95 1.41
N PHE A 17 8.85 -0.17 1.57
CA PHE A 17 7.93 -0.69 0.55
C PHE A 17 6.49 -0.16 0.68
N ASP A 18 6.30 1.04 1.25
CA ASP A 18 4.97 1.65 1.41
C ASP A 18 4.21 1.75 0.08
N GLY A 19 3.08 1.05 0.01
CA GLY A 19 2.21 1.01 -1.15
C GLY A 19 2.59 -0.01 -2.21
N LEU A 20 3.74 -0.66 -2.16
CA LEU A 20 4.17 -1.68 -3.15
C LEU A 20 3.94 -1.24 -4.61
N HIS A 21 4.28 0.03 -4.92
CA HIS A 21 4.12 0.61 -6.24
C HIS A 21 5.03 -0.07 -7.30
N ILE A 22 4.83 0.23 -8.59
CA ILE A 22 5.54 -0.46 -9.68
C ILE A 22 7.07 -0.34 -9.58
N GLY A 23 7.61 0.73 -8.98
CA GLY A 23 9.03 0.86 -8.65
C GLY A 23 9.49 -0.16 -7.61
N HIS A 24 8.74 -0.32 -6.51
CA HIS A 24 9.01 -1.34 -5.50
C HIS A 24 8.93 -2.76 -6.08
N ARG A 25 7.93 -3.02 -6.93
CA ARG A 25 7.79 -4.33 -7.59
C ARG A 25 8.98 -4.69 -8.45
N LYS A 26 9.66 -3.72 -9.08
CA LYS A 26 10.91 -3.98 -9.82
C LYS A 26 12.06 -4.37 -8.91
N VAL A 27 12.18 -3.74 -7.72
CA VAL A 27 13.19 -4.12 -6.71
C VAL A 27 12.93 -5.54 -6.20
N LEU A 28 11.68 -5.81 -5.81
CA LEU A 28 11.24 -7.14 -5.37
C LEU A 28 11.45 -8.18 -6.47
N GLY A 29 11.03 -7.91 -7.70
CA GLY A 29 11.24 -8.80 -8.85
C GLY A 29 12.71 -9.11 -9.12
N SER A 30 13.61 -8.12 -8.92
CA SER A 30 15.05 -8.35 -9.03
C SER A 30 15.57 -9.29 -7.94
N ALA A 31 15.08 -9.12 -6.70
CA ALA A 31 15.46 -10.01 -5.60
C ALA A 31 14.96 -11.44 -5.81
N LEU A 32 13.72 -11.63 -6.30
CA LEU A 32 13.18 -12.95 -6.66
C LEU A 32 13.99 -13.61 -7.77
N LYS A 33 14.29 -12.87 -8.84
CA LYS A 33 15.11 -13.38 -9.95
C LYS A 33 16.50 -13.82 -9.47
N ASN A 34 17.14 -13.04 -8.60
CA ASN A 34 18.43 -13.39 -8.02
C ASN A 34 18.31 -14.58 -7.06
N ALA A 35 17.22 -14.69 -6.30
CA ALA A 35 16.96 -15.84 -5.43
C ALA A 35 16.87 -17.15 -6.26
N GLU A 36 16.13 -17.13 -7.36
CA GLU A 36 16.03 -18.26 -8.28
C GLU A 36 17.40 -18.60 -8.93
N LEU A 37 18.08 -17.59 -9.48
CA LEU A 37 19.35 -17.77 -10.21
C LEU A 37 20.46 -18.37 -9.34
N TYR A 38 20.51 -17.97 -8.06
CA TYR A 38 21.58 -18.36 -7.12
C TYR A 38 21.13 -19.36 -6.06
N SER A 39 19.90 -19.90 -6.19
CA SER A 39 19.31 -20.83 -5.21
C SER A 39 19.34 -20.27 -3.79
N LEU A 40 18.88 -19.02 -3.62
CA LEU A 40 18.83 -18.28 -2.35
C LEU A 40 17.38 -18.18 -1.84
N HIS A 41 17.21 -17.89 -0.55
CA HIS A 41 15.90 -17.57 0.00
C HIS A 41 15.52 -16.09 -0.29
N PRO A 42 14.40 -15.82 -0.95
CA PRO A 42 13.95 -14.44 -1.17
C PRO A 42 13.49 -13.84 0.17
N THR A 43 14.14 -12.76 0.57
CA THR A 43 13.89 -12.09 1.85
C THR A 43 13.67 -10.60 1.63
N VAL A 44 12.74 -10.01 2.37
CA VAL A 44 12.54 -8.56 2.42
C VAL A 44 12.88 -8.05 3.82
N LEU A 45 13.69 -6.98 3.88
CA LEU A 45 14.01 -6.29 5.13
C LEU A 45 13.01 -5.17 5.35
N LEU A 46 12.20 -5.27 6.41
CA LEU A 46 11.26 -4.24 6.85
C LEU A 46 11.66 -3.67 8.20
N PHE A 47 11.20 -2.45 8.48
CA PHE A 47 11.37 -1.81 9.78
C PHE A 47 10.08 -1.90 10.61
N ASP A 48 10.22 -1.90 11.94
CA ASP A 48 9.09 -1.87 12.88
C ASP A 48 8.35 -0.54 12.86
N VAL A 49 9.05 0.54 12.51
CA VAL A 49 8.53 1.91 12.48
C VAL A 49 9.08 2.62 11.24
N HIS A 50 8.30 3.54 10.67
CA HIS A 50 8.79 4.36 9.55
C HIS A 50 9.98 5.23 10.01
N PRO A 51 11.14 5.22 9.32
CA PRO A 51 12.33 5.97 9.74
C PRO A 51 12.05 7.46 10.02
N ARG A 52 11.27 8.13 9.15
CA ARG A 52 10.88 9.52 9.33
C ARG A 52 10.00 9.72 10.57
N GLU A 53 9.08 8.80 10.84
CA GLU A 53 8.22 8.86 12.04
C GLU A 53 9.07 8.73 13.30
N PHE A 54 10.02 7.79 13.31
CA PHE A 54 10.94 7.61 14.42
C PHE A 54 11.80 8.85 14.69
N ILE A 55 12.30 9.49 13.62
CA ILE A 55 13.20 10.66 13.74
C ILE A 55 12.44 11.92 14.15
N THR A 56 11.26 12.15 13.57
CA THR A 56 10.50 13.39 13.76
C THR A 56 9.48 13.33 14.88
N GLY A 57 9.12 12.13 15.36
CA GLY A 57 8.00 11.91 16.28
C GLY A 57 6.63 12.18 15.67
N GLN A 58 6.55 12.49 14.37
CA GLN A 58 5.30 12.76 13.67
C GLN A 58 4.85 11.53 12.90
N LYS A 59 3.59 11.13 13.10
CA LYS A 59 3.00 10.02 12.35
C LYS A 59 3.02 10.27 10.85
N VAL A 60 3.42 9.25 10.10
CA VAL A 60 3.45 9.26 8.64
C VAL A 60 2.31 8.38 8.13
N GLN A 61 1.32 8.98 7.48
CA GLN A 61 0.25 8.21 6.84
C GLN A 61 0.83 7.30 5.76
N ARG A 62 0.39 6.06 5.74
CA ARG A 62 0.85 5.02 4.82
C ARG A 62 -0.17 4.74 3.71
N LEU A 63 0.28 4.09 2.65
CA LEU A 63 -0.57 3.64 1.54
C LEU A 63 -1.16 2.25 1.78
N LEU A 64 -0.54 1.45 2.65
CA LEU A 64 -0.97 0.12 3.06
C LEU A 64 -0.86 -0.03 4.58
N SER A 65 -1.74 -0.85 5.16
CA SER A 65 -1.54 -1.32 6.53
C SER A 65 -0.37 -2.31 6.59
N ASP A 66 0.23 -2.49 7.78
CA ASP A 66 1.28 -3.49 7.98
C ASP A 66 0.80 -4.90 7.62
N LYS A 67 -0.46 -5.21 7.95
CA LYS A 67 -1.10 -6.49 7.63
C LYS A 67 -1.16 -6.74 6.11
N ASP A 68 -1.62 -5.75 5.35
CA ASP A 68 -1.77 -5.89 3.89
C ASP A 68 -0.41 -5.91 3.19
N GLU A 69 0.54 -5.09 3.65
CA GLU A 69 1.92 -5.11 3.15
C GLU A 69 2.56 -6.49 3.34
N GLU A 70 2.47 -7.05 4.55
CA GLU A 70 3.01 -8.38 4.84
C GLU A 70 2.33 -9.47 4.03
N GLN A 71 1.00 -9.42 3.92
CA GLN A 71 0.26 -10.40 3.14
C GLN A 71 0.70 -10.38 1.68
N MET A 72 0.76 -9.19 1.06
CA MET A 72 1.17 -9.05 -0.33
C MET A 72 2.61 -9.51 -0.58
N LEU A 73 3.53 -9.27 0.37
CA LEU A 73 4.91 -9.71 0.28
C LEU A 73 5.04 -11.23 0.41
N LYS A 74 4.27 -11.85 1.33
CA LYS A 74 4.23 -13.32 1.49
C LYS A 74 3.62 -14.00 0.26
N GLU A 75 2.54 -13.44 -0.30
CA GLU A 75 1.93 -13.92 -1.54
C GLU A 75 2.89 -13.81 -2.74
N ALA A 76 3.77 -12.80 -2.74
CA ALA A 76 4.83 -12.67 -3.72
C ALA A 76 6.02 -13.63 -3.49
N GLY A 77 6.00 -14.45 -2.44
CA GLY A 77 7.01 -15.47 -2.16
C GLY A 77 8.18 -15.00 -1.28
N PHE A 78 8.04 -13.87 -0.58
CA PHE A 78 9.08 -13.39 0.31
C PHE A 78 8.93 -13.89 1.75
N GLU A 79 10.06 -14.23 2.36
CA GLU A 79 10.22 -14.26 3.80
C GLU A 79 10.46 -12.83 4.31
N ILE A 80 9.80 -12.47 5.42
CA ILE A 80 9.88 -11.12 5.98
C ILE A 80 10.83 -11.13 7.17
N TYR A 81 11.88 -10.32 7.08
CA TYR A 81 12.73 -10.03 8.20
C TYR A 81 12.44 -8.62 8.73
N ARG A 82 11.85 -8.54 9.91
CA ARG A 82 11.53 -7.25 10.55
C ARG A 82 12.56 -6.90 11.60
N ILE A 83 13.14 -5.70 11.49
CA ILE A 83 14.15 -5.20 12.43
C ILE A 83 13.70 -3.89 13.07
N SER A 84 14.05 -3.68 14.33
CA SER A 84 13.80 -2.40 14.98
C SER A 84 14.72 -1.31 14.42
N PHE A 85 14.10 -0.22 13.94
CA PHE A 85 14.86 0.93 13.45
C PHE A 85 15.73 1.55 14.54
N ALA A 86 15.27 1.54 15.79
CA ALA A 86 16.05 1.99 16.93
C ALA A 86 17.39 1.24 17.08
N LYS A 87 17.42 -0.06 16.75
CA LYS A 87 18.63 -0.91 16.84
C LYS A 87 19.68 -0.51 15.79
N ILE A 88 19.25 -0.07 14.61
CA ILE A 88 20.17 0.11 13.47
C ILE A 88 20.48 1.57 13.12
N ARG A 89 19.73 2.53 13.66
CA ARG A 89 19.85 3.95 13.28
C ARG A 89 21.25 4.55 13.54
N GLU A 90 21.99 4.04 14.50
CA GLU A 90 23.32 4.53 14.85
C GLU A 90 24.46 3.74 14.17
N LEU A 91 24.14 2.69 13.41
CA LEU A 91 25.14 1.90 12.69
C LEU A 91 25.68 2.68 11.51
N SER A 92 27.01 2.68 11.34
CA SER A 92 27.61 3.17 10.09
C SER A 92 27.16 2.30 8.91
N PRO A 93 27.28 2.76 7.65
CA PRO A 93 26.98 1.94 6.49
C PRO A 93 27.68 0.59 6.50
N GLU A 94 28.97 0.55 6.88
CA GLU A 94 29.76 -0.68 6.99
C GLU A 94 29.26 -1.58 8.10
N ALA A 95 28.92 -1.02 9.26
CA ALA A 95 28.40 -1.80 10.39
C ALA A 95 27.04 -2.42 10.04
N PHE A 96 26.12 -1.65 9.45
CA PHE A 96 24.84 -2.16 8.97
C PHE A 96 25.03 -3.29 7.95
N PHE A 97 25.91 -3.10 6.98
CA PHE A 97 26.21 -4.10 5.97
C PHE A 97 26.74 -5.40 6.59
N ASN A 98 27.75 -5.30 7.46
CA ASN A 98 28.42 -6.46 8.03
C ASN A 98 27.56 -7.19 9.08
N GLU A 99 26.95 -6.45 10.00
CA GLU A 99 26.22 -7.04 11.12
C GLU A 99 24.83 -7.50 10.74
N ILE A 100 24.09 -6.68 9.96
CA ILE A 100 22.70 -6.96 9.63
C ILE A 100 22.63 -7.78 8.33
N LEU A 101 23.19 -7.26 7.23
CA LEU A 101 23.01 -7.91 5.93
C LEU A 101 23.81 -9.21 5.82
N LEU A 102 25.08 -9.21 6.21
CA LEU A 102 25.93 -10.40 6.07
C LEU A 102 25.71 -11.40 7.23
N LYS A 103 25.77 -10.93 8.47
CA LYS A 103 25.78 -11.82 9.63
C LYS A 103 24.40 -12.28 10.06
N GLU A 104 23.42 -11.36 10.22
CA GLU A 104 22.06 -11.73 10.65
C GLU A 104 21.25 -12.33 9.51
N LEU A 105 21.25 -11.71 8.31
CA LEU A 105 20.45 -12.15 7.17
C LEU A 105 21.15 -13.20 6.28
N GLY A 106 22.45 -13.36 6.39
CA GLY A 106 23.21 -14.28 5.52
C GLY A 106 23.11 -13.89 4.04
N ALA A 107 23.06 -12.59 3.75
CA ALA A 107 22.87 -12.08 2.40
C ALA A 107 23.97 -12.55 1.45
N ARG A 108 23.57 -13.00 0.27
CA ARG A 108 24.42 -13.33 -0.89
C ARG A 108 24.09 -12.50 -2.11
N SER A 109 22.88 -11.96 -2.16
CA SER A 109 22.43 -11.02 -3.18
C SER A 109 21.60 -9.92 -2.56
N LEU A 110 21.80 -8.68 -3.00
CA LEU A 110 21.06 -7.50 -2.55
C LEU A 110 20.39 -6.83 -3.75
N SER A 111 19.17 -6.33 -3.55
CA SER A 111 18.45 -5.54 -4.54
C SER A 111 17.86 -4.31 -3.88
N CYS A 112 18.12 -3.12 -4.44
CA CYS A 112 17.58 -1.86 -3.93
C CYS A 112 17.19 -0.91 -5.05
N GLY A 113 16.47 0.17 -4.73
CA GLY A 113 16.21 1.26 -5.67
C GLY A 113 17.39 2.22 -5.80
N PHE A 114 17.41 3.00 -6.87
CA PHE A 114 18.45 4.01 -7.16
C PHE A 114 18.65 5.04 -6.03
N ASN A 115 17.58 5.34 -5.29
CA ASN A 115 17.54 6.32 -4.21
C ASN A 115 17.62 5.69 -2.80
N TYR A 116 18.07 4.44 -2.71
CA TYR A 116 18.21 3.76 -1.43
C TYR A 116 19.26 4.44 -0.57
N SER A 117 18.92 4.67 0.69
CA SER A 117 19.85 5.17 1.71
C SER A 117 19.81 4.31 2.97
N PHE A 118 20.93 4.18 3.66
CA PHE A 118 21.07 3.35 4.84
C PHE A 118 22.23 3.84 5.74
N GLY A 119 22.33 3.25 6.91
CA GLY A 119 23.31 3.65 7.90
C GLY A 119 22.96 4.95 8.62
N LYS A 120 23.78 5.34 9.57
CA LYS A 120 23.57 6.54 10.38
C LYS A 120 23.41 7.78 9.49
N ASN A 121 22.37 8.56 9.74
CA ASN A 121 22.01 9.77 8.97
C ASN A 121 21.85 9.56 7.46
N GLY A 122 21.72 8.30 6.98
CA GLY A 122 21.63 8.01 5.55
C GLY A 122 22.95 8.20 4.79
N GLU A 123 24.08 8.08 5.45
CA GLU A 123 25.42 8.26 4.86
C GLU A 123 25.73 7.21 3.78
N GLY A 124 25.12 6.02 3.85
CA GLY A 124 25.18 4.99 2.81
C GLY A 124 24.14 5.27 1.72
N ASN A 125 24.52 5.11 0.47
CA ASN A 125 23.63 5.18 -0.70
C ASN A 125 23.83 3.93 -1.59
N SER A 126 23.17 3.88 -2.74
CA SER A 126 23.28 2.76 -3.68
C SER A 126 24.71 2.52 -4.16
N ASP A 127 25.54 3.56 -4.33
CA ASP A 127 26.93 3.42 -4.79
C ASP A 127 27.82 2.85 -3.67
N VAL A 128 27.61 3.31 -2.43
CA VAL A 128 28.27 2.73 -1.25
C VAL A 128 27.91 1.26 -1.12
N LEU A 129 26.62 0.91 -1.29
CA LEU A 129 26.17 -0.48 -1.24
C LEU A 129 26.83 -1.35 -2.31
N LEU A 130 26.88 -0.84 -3.57
CA LEU A 130 27.58 -1.52 -4.68
C LEU A 130 29.06 -1.76 -4.36
N SER A 131 29.73 -0.76 -3.80
CA SER A 131 31.15 -0.86 -3.42
C SER A 131 31.38 -1.92 -2.33
N LEU A 132 30.52 -1.94 -1.29
CA LEU A 132 30.56 -2.92 -0.23
C LEU A 132 30.28 -4.34 -0.75
N CYS A 133 29.29 -4.50 -1.63
CA CYS A 133 28.99 -5.77 -2.26
C CYS A 133 30.18 -6.28 -3.10
N LYS A 134 30.76 -5.42 -3.94
CA LYS A 134 31.94 -5.78 -4.75
C LYS A 134 33.12 -6.24 -3.90
N LYS A 135 33.39 -5.52 -2.81
CA LYS A 135 34.48 -5.86 -1.86
C LYS A 135 34.27 -7.23 -1.18
N ASN A 136 33.01 -7.63 -1.00
CA ASN A 136 32.64 -8.87 -0.31
C ASN A 136 32.18 -9.98 -1.30
N SER A 137 32.35 -9.80 -2.60
CA SER A 137 31.94 -10.77 -3.66
C SER A 137 30.45 -11.12 -3.61
N LEU A 138 29.58 -10.14 -3.26
CA LEU A 138 28.13 -10.28 -3.31
C LEU A 138 27.56 -9.72 -4.61
N ASN A 139 26.46 -10.33 -5.07
CA ASN A 139 25.67 -9.75 -6.14
C ASN A 139 24.86 -8.55 -5.62
N CYS A 140 24.83 -7.46 -6.39
CA CYS A 140 24.04 -6.27 -6.05
C CYS A 140 23.35 -5.75 -7.29
N THR A 141 22.03 -5.58 -7.20
CA THR A 141 21.20 -5.00 -8.26
C THR A 141 20.63 -3.68 -7.80
N VAL A 142 21.03 -2.58 -8.43
CA VAL A 142 20.40 -1.26 -8.23
C VAL A 142 19.38 -1.05 -9.34
N VAL A 143 18.11 -0.98 -8.96
CA VAL A 143 17.01 -0.75 -9.90
C VAL A 143 16.94 0.74 -10.22
N PRO A 144 16.99 1.11 -11.52
CA PRO A 144 16.91 2.51 -11.92
C PRO A 144 15.54 3.12 -11.62
N GLU A 145 15.47 4.43 -11.69
CA GLU A 145 14.23 5.18 -11.55
C GLU A 145 13.13 4.65 -12.49
N VAL A 146 11.94 4.46 -11.94
CA VAL A 146 10.77 4.08 -12.73
C VAL A 146 9.91 5.31 -12.95
N LYS A 147 9.62 5.61 -14.20
CA LYS A 147 8.78 6.75 -14.60
C LYS A 147 7.47 6.27 -15.24
N LEU A 148 6.40 7.00 -14.94
CA LEU A 148 5.11 6.89 -15.60
C LEU A 148 4.77 8.25 -16.21
N ASN A 149 4.62 8.32 -17.54
CA ASN A 149 4.38 9.58 -18.27
C ASN A 149 5.38 10.71 -17.95
N GLY A 150 6.66 10.36 -17.76
CA GLY A 150 7.73 11.30 -17.44
C GLY A 150 7.89 11.64 -15.96
N GLU A 151 6.96 11.24 -15.10
CA GLU A 151 6.99 11.48 -13.67
C GLU A 151 7.54 10.27 -12.90
N THR A 152 8.38 10.53 -11.91
CA THR A 152 8.96 9.51 -11.03
C THR A 152 7.89 8.83 -10.18
N VAL A 153 7.82 7.51 -10.26
CA VAL A 153 6.93 6.71 -9.40
C VAL A 153 7.52 6.59 -8.01
N SER A 154 6.78 7.10 -7.02
CA SER A 154 7.15 7.05 -5.60
C SER A 154 5.92 7.00 -4.70
N SER A 155 6.08 6.57 -3.44
CA SER A 155 5.00 6.61 -2.45
C SER A 155 4.46 8.03 -2.26
N SER A 156 5.31 9.05 -2.31
CA SER A 156 4.90 10.46 -2.21
C SER A 156 4.02 10.89 -3.37
N ALA A 157 4.38 10.54 -4.62
CA ALA A 157 3.58 10.86 -5.81
C ALA A 157 2.22 10.14 -5.80
N VAL A 158 2.18 8.89 -5.30
CA VAL A 158 0.91 8.16 -5.12
C VAL A 158 0.04 8.86 -4.06
N LYS A 159 0.60 9.24 -2.91
CA LYS A 159 -0.12 9.97 -1.84
C LYS A 159 -0.69 11.28 -2.35
N GLU A 160 0.11 12.07 -3.06
CA GLU A 160 -0.31 13.33 -3.66
C GLU A 160 -1.48 13.13 -4.65
N SER A 161 -1.37 12.10 -5.51
CA SER A 161 -2.44 11.77 -6.47
C SER A 161 -3.75 11.42 -5.75
N LEU A 162 -3.71 10.65 -4.66
CA LEU A 162 -4.89 10.32 -3.85
C LEU A 162 -5.51 11.56 -3.19
N LEU A 163 -4.68 12.43 -2.62
CA LEU A 163 -5.12 13.67 -1.95
C LEU A 163 -5.74 14.66 -2.95
N ASN A 164 -5.32 14.64 -4.20
CA ASN A 164 -5.89 15.44 -5.28
C ASN A 164 -7.12 14.79 -5.95
N GLY A 165 -7.46 13.53 -5.61
CA GLY A 165 -8.57 12.78 -6.20
C GLY A 165 -8.22 12.10 -7.53
N ASP A 166 -6.96 12.14 -7.97
CA ASP A 166 -6.51 11.45 -9.18
C ASP A 166 -6.18 9.98 -8.87
N VAL A 167 -7.23 9.23 -8.53
CA VAL A 167 -7.08 7.80 -8.21
C VAL A 167 -6.65 6.96 -9.41
N LYS A 168 -6.91 7.42 -10.65
CA LYS A 168 -6.43 6.74 -11.86
C LYS A 168 -4.91 6.79 -11.96
N LYS A 169 -4.32 7.96 -11.74
CA LYS A 169 -2.87 8.14 -11.70
C LYS A 169 -2.24 7.34 -10.55
N ALA A 170 -2.84 7.42 -9.35
CA ALA A 170 -2.41 6.62 -8.21
C ALA A 170 -2.43 5.11 -8.52
N SER A 171 -3.52 4.61 -9.12
CA SER A 171 -3.66 3.21 -9.51
C SER A 171 -2.63 2.77 -10.56
N ALA A 172 -2.36 3.62 -11.56
CA ALA A 172 -1.33 3.36 -12.57
C ALA A 172 0.08 3.27 -11.93
N MET A 173 0.40 4.15 -10.97
CA MET A 173 1.66 4.09 -10.23
C MET A 173 1.73 2.88 -9.29
N LEU A 174 0.62 2.49 -8.66
CA LEU A 174 0.53 1.30 -7.82
C LEU A 174 0.55 0.00 -8.62
N GLY A 175 0.15 0.03 -9.91
CA GLY A 175 -0.09 -1.17 -10.73
C GLY A 175 -1.29 -2.00 -10.27
N ARG A 176 -2.19 -1.39 -9.47
CA ARG A 176 -3.48 -1.90 -9.01
C ARG A 176 -4.36 -0.75 -8.54
N ASN A 177 -5.67 -0.98 -8.42
CA ASN A 177 -6.54 0.04 -7.83
C ASN A 177 -6.17 0.29 -6.36
N TYR A 178 -6.28 1.55 -5.93
CA TYR A 178 -6.23 1.87 -4.52
C TYR A 178 -7.51 1.39 -3.86
N SER A 179 -7.41 0.78 -2.69
CA SER A 179 -8.55 0.22 -1.97
C SER A 179 -8.65 0.74 -0.55
N ILE A 180 -9.87 0.74 -0.05
CA ILE A 180 -10.22 0.94 1.35
C ILE A 180 -10.65 -0.42 1.86
N ASP A 181 -9.87 -0.97 2.79
CA ASP A 181 -10.09 -2.28 3.36
C ASP A 181 -10.59 -2.15 4.80
N GLY A 182 -11.61 -2.92 5.18
CA GLY A 182 -12.11 -2.90 6.55
C GLY A 182 -13.49 -3.53 6.70
N GLU A 183 -13.90 -3.69 7.96
CA GLU A 183 -15.19 -4.23 8.33
C GLU A 183 -16.32 -3.27 7.97
N VAL A 184 -17.42 -3.83 7.48
CA VAL A 184 -18.66 -3.07 7.25
C VAL A 184 -19.37 -2.83 8.58
N ILE A 185 -19.43 -1.57 8.98
CA ILE A 185 -20.09 -1.11 10.21
C ILE A 185 -21.53 -0.65 9.92
N HIS A 186 -22.37 -0.65 10.94
CA HIS A 186 -23.73 -0.10 10.86
C HIS A 186 -23.66 1.42 10.67
N GLY A 187 -24.45 1.93 9.71
CA GLY A 187 -24.67 3.35 9.47
C GLY A 187 -26.05 3.80 9.92
N ASP A 188 -26.39 5.09 9.68
CA ASP A 188 -27.71 5.67 10.00
C ASP A 188 -28.87 5.07 9.18
N ALA A 189 -28.61 4.12 8.31
CA ALA A 189 -29.56 3.44 7.42
C ALA A 189 -30.39 4.38 6.51
N ARG A 190 -30.01 5.67 6.36
CA ARG A 190 -30.74 6.66 5.53
C ARG A 190 -30.78 6.25 4.06
N GLY A 191 -29.70 5.65 3.54
CA GLY A 191 -29.68 5.12 2.17
C GLY A 191 -30.71 4.00 1.96
N ARG A 192 -30.95 3.16 2.97
CA ARG A 192 -31.90 2.06 2.89
C ARG A 192 -33.35 2.55 2.72
N THR A 193 -33.73 3.65 3.39
CA THR A 193 -35.06 4.25 3.27
C THR A 193 -35.28 4.89 1.91
N LEU A 194 -34.22 5.27 1.20
CA LEU A 194 -34.26 5.83 -0.15
C LEU A 194 -34.05 4.78 -1.25
N GLY A 195 -33.97 3.49 -0.90
CA GLY A 195 -33.72 2.41 -1.86
C GLY A 195 -32.26 2.25 -2.30
N PHE A 196 -31.32 2.90 -1.63
CA PHE A 196 -29.87 2.85 -1.90
C PHE A 196 -29.11 2.36 -0.66
N PRO A 197 -29.18 1.08 -0.28
CA PRO A 197 -28.45 0.58 0.87
C PRO A 197 -26.94 0.77 0.70
N THR A 198 -26.27 1.21 1.76
CA THR A 198 -24.82 1.48 1.76
C THR A 198 -24.08 0.63 2.77
N ALA A 199 -22.91 0.13 2.37
CA ALA A 199 -21.90 -0.42 3.27
C ALA A 199 -21.00 0.72 3.75
N ASN A 200 -20.81 0.82 5.07
CA ASN A 200 -19.98 1.86 5.68
C ASN A 200 -18.67 1.24 6.19
N GLN A 201 -17.54 1.81 5.80
CA GLN A 201 -16.21 1.42 6.28
C GLN A 201 -15.51 2.63 6.90
N ALA A 202 -15.00 2.48 8.12
CA ALA A 202 -14.15 3.51 8.71
C ALA A 202 -12.78 3.49 8.03
N ILE A 203 -12.30 4.65 7.60
CA ILE A 203 -10.95 4.77 7.01
C ILE A 203 -9.94 4.83 8.16
N ASN A 204 -8.96 3.92 8.12
CA ASN A 204 -7.90 3.89 9.12
C ASN A 204 -7.10 5.20 9.07
N LYS A 205 -7.01 5.90 10.21
CA LYS A 205 -6.32 7.19 10.36
C LYS A 205 -4.81 7.13 10.06
N ASP A 206 -4.23 5.95 10.14
CA ASP A 206 -2.82 5.73 9.84
C ASP A 206 -2.56 5.56 8.33
N LEU A 207 -3.64 5.46 7.53
CA LEU A 207 -3.56 5.40 6.07
C LEU A 207 -3.94 6.74 5.43
N VAL A 208 -3.45 6.95 4.20
CA VAL A 208 -3.81 8.12 3.40
C VAL A 208 -5.29 8.05 3.05
N CYS A 209 -6.04 9.05 3.49
CA CYS A 209 -7.42 9.21 3.07
C CYS A 209 -7.46 9.91 1.72
N PRO A 210 -8.10 9.34 0.69
CA PRO A 210 -8.29 10.01 -0.59
C PRO A 210 -9.11 11.30 -0.42
N LYS A 211 -9.02 12.22 -1.40
CA LYS A 211 -9.82 13.43 -1.44
C LYS A 211 -11.29 13.15 -1.16
N TYR A 212 -11.93 13.95 -0.34
CA TYR A 212 -13.36 13.79 -0.05
C TYR A 212 -14.22 14.00 -1.32
N GLY A 213 -15.26 13.18 -1.43
CA GLY A 213 -16.15 13.21 -2.57
C GLY A 213 -16.64 11.84 -3.01
N VAL A 214 -17.25 11.79 -4.17
CA VAL A 214 -17.89 10.61 -4.73
C VAL A 214 -17.00 9.97 -5.78
N TYR A 215 -16.89 8.65 -5.70
CA TYR A 215 -16.05 7.82 -6.56
C TYR A 215 -16.86 6.72 -7.24
N GLU A 216 -16.57 6.46 -8.49
CA GLU A 216 -16.82 5.15 -9.07
C GLU A 216 -15.89 4.15 -8.39
N SER A 217 -16.44 3.03 -7.95
CA SER A 217 -15.71 2.02 -7.18
C SER A 217 -16.23 0.62 -7.50
N ARG A 218 -15.57 -0.40 -6.97
CA ARG A 218 -16.06 -1.76 -7.02
C ARG A 218 -15.72 -2.52 -5.73
N ILE A 219 -16.50 -3.51 -5.42
CA ILE A 219 -16.18 -4.52 -4.40
C ILE A 219 -16.16 -5.91 -5.03
N ILE A 220 -15.39 -6.80 -4.39
CA ILE A 220 -15.41 -8.24 -4.70
C ILE A 220 -16.02 -8.96 -3.51
N SER A 221 -17.12 -9.69 -3.74
CA SER A 221 -17.79 -10.47 -2.71
C SER A 221 -18.26 -11.81 -3.29
N GLY A 222 -17.94 -12.93 -2.61
CA GLY A 222 -18.27 -14.26 -3.09
C GLY A 222 -17.72 -14.59 -4.48
N GLY A 223 -16.55 -14.05 -4.84
CA GLY A 223 -15.91 -14.24 -6.15
C GLY A 223 -16.54 -13.43 -7.29
N LYS A 224 -17.54 -12.58 -7.00
CA LYS A 224 -18.19 -11.70 -7.99
C LYS A 224 -17.76 -10.26 -7.75
N SER A 225 -17.57 -9.53 -8.85
CA SER A 225 -17.32 -8.09 -8.85
C SER A 225 -18.65 -7.34 -8.94
N TYR A 226 -18.81 -6.30 -8.12
CA TYR A 226 -19.99 -5.44 -8.11
C TYR A 226 -19.56 -3.99 -8.33
N ALA A 227 -20.19 -3.34 -9.30
CA ALA A 227 -20.02 -1.92 -9.53
C ALA A 227 -20.63 -1.13 -8.37
N CYS A 228 -19.95 -0.07 -7.95
CA CYS A 228 -20.32 0.69 -6.76
C CYS A 228 -20.15 2.19 -6.98
N ILE A 229 -20.82 2.97 -6.13
CA ILE A 229 -20.52 4.36 -5.86
C ILE A 229 -20.12 4.50 -4.40
N THR A 230 -18.95 5.09 -4.15
CA THR A 230 -18.47 5.33 -2.81
C THR A 230 -18.36 6.82 -2.54
N ASN A 231 -18.98 7.30 -1.48
CA ASN A 231 -18.75 8.64 -0.92
C ASN A 231 -17.72 8.55 0.20
N ILE A 232 -16.65 9.32 0.12
CA ILE A 232 -15.64 9.48 1.18
C ILE A 232 -15.84 10.85 1.81
N GLY A 233 -16.03 10.89 3.12
CA GLY A 233 -16.23 12.15 3.84
C GLY A 233 -16.26 11.98 5.35
N ILE A 234 -16.40 13.09 6.06
CA ILE A 234 -16.59 13.12 7.53
C ILE A 234 -18.07 13.20 7.85
N ARG A 235 -18.55 12.30 8.71
CA ARG A 235 -19.91 12.42 9.26
C ARG A 235 -19.91 13.04 10.64
N PRO A 236 -20.59 14.21 10.83
CA PRO A 236 -20.67 14.85 12.13
C PRO A 236 -21.42 14.03 13.18
N THR A 237 -22.30 13.11 12.74
CA THR A 237 -23.19 12.30 13.61
C THR A 237 -22.51 11.09 14.25
N TYR A 238 -21.37 10.66 13.75
CA TYR A 238 -20.59 9.63 14.40
C TYR A 238 -19.59 10.24 15.38
N LYS A 239 -19.52 9.71 16.61
CA LYS A 239 -18.47 10.03 17.59
C LYS A 239 -17.06 9.62 17.13
N LEU A 240 -16.93 9.13 15.91
CA LEU A 240 -15.68 8.75 15.23
C LEU A 240 -15.12 9.99 14.54
N SER A 241 -13.95 10.42 14.93
CA SER A 241 -13.19 11.50 14.29
C SER A 241 -12.55 11.09 12.95
N SER A 242 -12.83 9.88 12.45
CA SER A 242 -12.24 9.32 11.23
C SER A 242 -13.18 9.46 10.03
N PRO A 243 -12.65 9.71 8.83
CA PRO A 243 -13.45 9.68 7.61
C PRO A 243 -14.09 8.29 7.38
N ILE A 244 -15.23 8.27 6.69
CA ILE A 244 -15.99 7.06 6.36
C ILE A 244 -16.11 6.95 4.85
N ALA A 245 -15.97 5.73 4.35
CA ALA A 245 -16.35 5.36 2.99
C ALA A 245 -17.74 4.72 3.02
N GLU A 246 -18.71 5.41 2.40
CA GLU A 246 -20.08 4.93 2.24
C GLU A 246 -20.26 4.41 0.83
N THR A 247 -20.34 3.09 0.68
CA THR A 247 -20.40 2.41 -0.61
C THR A 247 -21.81 1.92 -0.90
N ASN A 248 -22.47 2.48 -1.92
CA ASN A 248 -23.68 1.93 -2.51
C ASN A 248 -23.30 0.90 -3.57
N ILE A 249 -23.76 -0.34 -3.39
CA ILE A 249 -23.43 -1.47 -4.25
C ILE A 249 -24.59 -1.68 -5.22
N ILE A 250 -24.34 -1.52 -6.51
CA ILE A 250 -25.36 -1.57 -7.54
C ILE A 250 -25.83 -3.01 -7.74
N ASN A 251 -27.14 -3.22 -7.72
CA ASN A 251 -27.79 -4.54 -7.92
C ASN A 251 -27.35 -5.63 -6.91
N PHE A 252 -27.00 -5.25 -5.69
CA PHE A 252 -26.63 -6.17 -4.64
C PHE A 252 -27.75 -6.32 -3.60
N GLY A 253 -28.17 -7.58 -3.36
CA GLY A 253 -29.23 -7.90 -2.39
C GLY A 253 -28.75 -8.63 -1.13
N GLY A 254 -27.42 -8.69 -0.92
CA GLY A 254 -26.83 -9.41 0.21
C GLY A 254 -26.66 -8.55 1.47
N ASP A 255 -26.27 -9.21 2.57
CA ASP A 255 -25.86 -8.56 3.81
C ASP A 255 -24.34 -8.62 3.96
N LEU A 256 -23.71 -7.47 4.23
CA LEU A 256 -22.25 -7.31 4.40
C LEU A 256 -21.87 -6.84 5.80
N TYR A 257 -22.82 -6.60 6.71
CA TYR A 257 -22.50 -6.16 8.07
C TYR A 257 -21.59 -7.15 8.80
N GLY A 258 -20.57 -6.63 9.45
CA GLY A 258 -19.55 -7.40 10.15
C GLY A 258 -18.57 -8.16 9.25
N LYS A 259 -18.69 -8.01 7.91
CA LYS A 259 -17.76 -8.65 6.97
C LYS A 259 -16.64 -7.67 6.59
N GLU A 260 -15.43 -8.20 6.46
CA GLU A 260 -14.31 -7.50 5.86
C GLU A 260 -14.55 -7.40 4.34
N ILE A 261 -14.55 -6.19 3.81
CA ILE A 261 -14.62 -5.95 2.37
C ILE A 261 -13.50 -5.04 1.90
N LYS A 262 -13.16 -5.18 0.64
CA LYS A 262 -12.21 -4.33 -0.08
C LYS A 262 -12.97 -3.49 -1.09
N THR A 263 -12.99 -2.17 -0.88
CA THR A 263 -13.59 -1.20 -1.81
C THR A 263 -12.50 -0.56 -2.66
N GLU A 264 -12.42 -0.96 -3.92
CA GLU A 264 -11.45 -0.42 -4.88
C GLU A 264 -11.98 0.85 -5.53
N LEU A 265 -11.19 1.92 -5.50
CA LEU A 265 -11.52 3.20 -6.13
C LEU A 265 -11.06 3.20 -7.59
N ILE A 266 -11.98 3.50 -8.51
CA ILE A 266 -11.74 3.48 -9.97
C ILE A 266 -11.55 4.88 -10.51
N ARG A 267 -12.46 5.81 -10.16
CA ARG A 267 -12.46 7.17 -10.69
C ARG A 267 -13.15 8.13 -9.73
N TYR A 268 -12.59 9.32 -9.56
CA TYR A 268 -13.26 10.44 -8.88
C TYR A 268 -14.37 10.99 -9.78
N ILE A 269 -15.57 11.12 -9.25
CA ILE A 269 -16.73 11.64 -9.98
C ILE A 269 -16.93 13.12 -9.67
N ARG A 270 -17.05 13.48 -8.39
CA ARG A 270 -17.34 14.85 -7.94
C ARG A 270 -16.99 15.07 -6.46
N GLY A 271 -16.96 16.32 -6.05
CA GLY A 271 -16.89 16.71 -4.63
C GLY A 271 -18.19 16.41 -3.87
N GLU A 272 -18.10 16.56 -2.54
CA GLU A 272 -19.28 16.52 -1.68
C GLU A 272 -20.25 17.64 -2.04
N LYS A 273 -21.55 17.39 -1.89
CA LYS A 273 -22.62 18.35 -2.15
C LYS A 273 -23.63 18.29 -1.00
N LEU A 274 -24.08 19.45 -0.54
CA LEU A 274 -25.22 19.56 0.36
C LEU A 274 -26.51 19.50 -0.46
N PHE A 275 -27.51 18.79 0.06
CA PHE A 275 -28.81 18.64 -0.55
C PHE A 275 -29.88 19.27 0.34
N SER A 276 -30.77 20.03 -0.28
CA SER A 276 -31.87 20.70 0.41
C SER A 276 -33.06 19.77 0.72
N SER A 277 -33.13 18.62 0.01
CA SER A 277 -34.18 17.63 0.17
C SER A 277 -33.72 16.20 -0.15
N ALA A 278 -34.46 15.22 0.37
CA ALA A 278 -34.23 13.80 0.05
C ALA A 278 -34.39 13.51 -1.47
N LYS A 279 -35.32 14.24 -2.15
CA LYS A 279 -35.54 14.11 -3.59
C LYS A 279 -34.34 14.59 -4.39
N GLU A 280 -33.73 15.69 -4.04
CA GLU A 280 -32.49 16.19 -4.69
C GLU A 280 -31.32 15.20 -4.53
N LEU A 281 -31.19 14.61 -3.34
CA LEU A 281 -30.18 13.55 -3.08
C LEU A 281 -30.44 12.33 -3.97
N GLU A 282 -31.70 11.86 -4.06
CA GLU A 282 -32.07 10.71 -4.89
C GLU A 282 -31.77 10.96 -6.36
N GLU A 283 -32.15 12.13 -6.90
CA GLU A 283 -31.87 12.51 -8.27
C GLU A 283 -30.37 12.57 -8.58
N GLN A 284 -29.57 13.08 -7.62
CA GLN A 284 -28.13 13.12 -7.80
C GLN A 284 -27.52 11.72 -7.75
N LEU A 285 -27.96 10.84 -6.82
CA LEU A 285 -27.51 9.45 -6.77
C LEU A 285 -27.79 8.70 -8.07
N LYS A 286 -28.98 8.89 -8.67
CA LYS A 286 -29.33 8.32 -9.99
C LYS A 286 -28.37 8.82 -11.09
N LYS A 287 -28.00 10.11 -11.07
CA LYS A 287 -27.01 10.67 -12.01
C LYS A 287 -25.63 10.07 -11.78
N ASP A 288 -25.19 9.93 -10.54
CA ASP A 288 -23.89 9.36 -10.23
C ASP A 288 -23.83 7.90 -10.67
N ILE A 289 -24.88 7.10 -10.39
CA ILE A 289 -25.00 5.70 -10.83
C ILE A 289 -24.97 5.58 -12.35
N SER A 290 -25.64 6.48 -13.07
CA SER A 290 -25.65 6.44 -14.53
C SER A 290 -24.28 6.68 -15.18
N GLN A 291 -23.32 7.24 -14.44
CA GLN A 291 -21.95 7.47 -14.90
C GLN A 291 -21.03 6.24 -14.67
N VAL A 292 -21.48 5.30 -13.85
CA VAL A 292 -20.72 4.06 -13.57
C VAL A 292 -20.91 3.11 -14.74
N LYS A 293 -19.79 2.66 -15.33
CA LYS A 293 -19.84 1.68 -16.39
C LYS A 293 -20.26 0.32 -15.82
N ALA A 294 -21.29 -0.28 -16.42
CA ALA A 294 -21.79 -1.60 -16.01
C ALA A 294 -20.80 -2.76 -16.26
N ASP A 295 -19.69 -2.49 -16.97
CA ASP A 295 -18.68 -3.47 -17.35
C ASP A 295 -17.55 -3.50 -16.30
N VAL A 296 -17.81 -4.19 -15.20
CA VAL A 296 -16.77 -4.54 -14.23
C VAL A 296 -16.86 -6.04 -13.91
#